data_da90be06751ce58cdd834ad6ae0bb9f5
#
_entry.id   da90be06751ce58cdd834ad6ae0bb9f5
#
_cell.length_a   1.000
_cell.length_b   1.000
_cell.length_c   1.000
_cell.angle_alpha   90.00
_cell.angle_beta   90.00
_cell.angle_gamma   90.00
#
_symmetry.space_group_name_H-M   'P 1'
#
loop_
_entity.id
_entity.type
_entity.pdbx_description
1 polymer ?
#
loop_
_entity_poly.entity_id
_entity_poly.type
_entity_poly.pdbx_seq_one_letter_code
_entity_poly.pdbx_strand_id
1 'polypeptide(L)'
;CIRDSHGKGPVHINVPISEPLFQFTTPELPKVRVITRYQGLNVYDRKYDDLIERLNKYSKRMMIAGQMSLIYLFEKKICKLLYKHFTWLSEHIGNRIVPGLPIKNFDAILYATPEEEKEKLVPELVITYGGHIVSKRLKEFLRKHPPKEHWHVSLDGEVADLFGSLTTVIEMDAFEFLEKIAYMLENRQIEYPKAWEYKSRNLPEPEFAYSEMAAIGGLIRSLPAESALHLGNSSTVRYAQLYTVPETVEVCCNRGTSGIEGSLSTAIGYASASQKLNFIVIGDLSFFYDMNALWNGNLHNNLRILLLNNGGGEIFQALPGFKMNERTHRYVTASHQTSAEGWATERGFSYSAVHNAEELAAAMSAFTQTEQPSEHPLFMEVFTDKAEDVRLLKEYYHQLKNSSQAQNI
;
A
#
# COMPACT_ATOMS: atom_id res chain seq x y z
N CYS A 1 4.98 -13.01 17.55
CA CYS A 1 3.95 -14.02 17.81
C CYS A 1 2.92 -13.54 18.82
N ILE A 2 1.67 -14.02 18.75
CA ILE A 2 0.60 -13.72 19.72
C ILE A 2 1.05 -13.99 21.17
N ARG A 3 1.93 -14.97 21.37
CA ARG A 3 2.49 -15.30 22.68
C ARG A 3 3.39 -14.20 23.27
N ASP A 4 4.04 -13.42 22.42
CA ASP A 4 5.02 -12.42 22.81
C ASP A 4 4.43 -11.01 22.84
N SER A 5 3.18 -10.85 22.37
CA SER A 5 2.40 -9.61 22.47
C SER A 5 1.62 -9.55 23.78
N HIS A 6 1.13 -8.38 24.14
CA HIS A 6 0.26 -8.20 25.33
C HIS A 6 -0.99 -9.07 25.30
N GLY A 7 -1.45 -9.51 24.13
CA GLY A 7 -2.61 -10.36 23.94
C GLY A 7 -2.48 -11.79 24.45
N LYS A 8 -1.25 -12.31 24.64
CA LYS A 8 -0.92 -13.64 25.20
C LYS A 8 -1.91 -14.76 24.84
N GLY A 9 -2.33 -14.84 23.59
CA GLY A 9 -3.28 -15.83 23.13
C GLY A 9 -2.66 -17.21 22.89
N PRO A 10 -3.48 -18.24 22.60
CA PRO A 10 -2.97 -19.55 22.21
C PRO A 10 -2.23 -19.48 20.88
N VAL A 11 -1.14 -20.24 20.76
CA VAL A 11 -0.33 -20.35 19.54
C VAL A 11 -0.35 -21.80 19.07
N HIS A 12 -0.68 -22.01 17.80
CA HIS A 12 -0.57 -23.31 17.14
C HIS A 12 0.64 -23.29 16.20
N ILE A 13 1.58 -24.20 16.42
CA ILE A 13 2.73 -24.42 15.54
C ILE A 13 2.53 -25.78 14.87
N ASN A 14 2.34 -25.80 13.57
CA ASN A 14 2.30 -27.02 12.78
C ASN A 14 3.68 -27.30 12.19
N VAL A 15 4.26 -28.45 12.59
CA VAL A 15 5.56 -28.91 12.08
C VAL A 15 5.35 -30.19 11.29
N PRO A 16 5.19 -30.11 9.96
CA PRO A 16 5.08 -31.30 9.12
C PRO A 16 6.42 -32.02 9.09
N ILE A 17 6.41 -33.31 9.41
CA ILE A 17 7.60 -34.17 9.44
C ILE A 17 7.30 -35.42 8.63
N SER A 18 8.25 -35.81 7.76
CA SER A 18 8.17 -37.06 6.98
C SER A 18 8.76 -38.21 7.76
N GLU A 19 8.20 -39.41 7.63
CA GLU A 19 8.78 -40.66 8.19
C GLU A 19 9.91 -41.21 7.31
N PRO A 20 10.86 -41.96 7.89
CA PRO A 20 11.28 -42.08 9.28
C PRO A 20 12.38 -41.12 9.65
N LEU A 21 12.41 -40.59 10.87
CA LEU A 21 13.35 -39.60 11.37
C LEU A 21 14.51 -40.20 12.17
N PHE A 22 15.20 -41.20 11.63
CA PHE A 22 16.30 -41.87 12.33
C PHE A 22 17.68 -41.28 12.06
N GLN A 23 17.80 -40.36 11.12
CA GLN A 23 19.05 -39.72 10.78
C GLN A 23 18.89 -38.19 10.76
N PHE A 24 19.75 -37.52 11.51
CA PHE A 24 19.82 -36.07 11.50
C PHE A 24 20.91 -35.63 10.52
N THR A 25 20.53 -34.86 9.51
CA THR A 25 21.47 -34.34 8.49
C THR A 25 22.07 -32.99 8.89
N THR A 26 21.52 -32.34 9.91
CA THR A 26 21.99 -31.05 10.41
C THR A 26 22.77 -31.25 11.71
N PRO A 27 24.10 -31.17 11.68
CA PRO A 27 24.94 -31.41 12.87
C PRO A 27 24.85 -30.28 13.88
N GLU A 28 24.56 -29.06 13.44
CA GLU A 28 24.41 -27.88 14.29
C GLU A 28 23.12 -27.13 14.00
N LEU A 29 22.45 -26.64 15.05
CA LEU A 29 21.29 -25.80 14.89
C LEU A 29 21.69 -24.43 14.31
N PRO A 30 20.85 -23.85 13.42
CA PRO A 30 21.15 -22.53 12.88
C PRO A 30 21.18 -21.48 13.99
N LYS A 31 22.08 -20.51 13.87
CA LYS A 31 22.09 -19.34 14.76
C LYS A 31 20.80 -18.54 14.55
N VAL A 32 20.05 -18.39 15.62
CA VAL A 32 18.82 -17.59 15.59
C VAL A 32 19.11 -16.13 15.89
N ARG A 33 18.35 -15.23 15.28
CA ARG A 33 18.42 -13.81 15.59
C ARG A 33 17.71 -13.54 16.90
N VAL A 34 18.37 -12.79 17.78
CA VAL A 34 17.73 -12.28 19.01
C VAL A 34 17.10 -10.95 18.71
N ILE A 35 15.79 -10.82 18.99
CA ILE A 35 15.05 -9.57 18.86
C ILE A 35 15.02 -8.90 20.24
N THR A 36 15.60 -7.71 20.34
CA THR A 36 15.60 -6.91 21.57
C THR A 36 14.28 -6.14 21.66
N ARG A 37 13.64 -6.18 22.83
CA ARG A 37 12.41 -5.42 23.10
C ARG A 37 12.67 -4.30 24.11
N TYR A 38 12.23 -3.10 23.75
CA TYR A 38 12.24 -1.94 24.62
C TYR A 38 10.81 -1.60 25.03
N GLN A 39 10.52 -1.63 26.33
CA GLN A 39 9.21 -1.34 26.91
C GLN A 39 9.34 -0.20 27.90
N GLY A 40 8.32 0.67 27.97
CA GLY A 40 8.26 1.74 28.98
C GLY A 40 9.43 2.73 28.89
N LEU A 41 9.91 2.99 27.67
CA LEU A 41 11.06 3.88 27.46
C LEU A 41 10.75 5.30 28.00
N ASN A 42 11.59 5.74 28.90
CA ASN A 42 11.65 7.14 29.35
C ASN A 42 12.90 7.79 28.75
N VAL A 43 12.81 9.07 28.39
CA VAL A 43 13.95 9.87 27.87
C VAL A 43 15.16 9.93 28.84
N TYR A 44 14.98 9.61 30.12
CA TYR A 44 16.02 9.51 31.11
C TYR A 44 16.58 8.09 31.31
N ASP A 45 16.10 7.12 30.49
CA ASP A 45 16.56 5.72 30.59
C ASP A 45 17.83 5.52 29.73
N ARG A 46 18.87 4.88 30.29
CA ARG A 46 20.09 4.49 29.56
C ARG A 46 19.80 3.63 28.32
N LYS A 47 18.68 2.91 28.31
CA LYS A 47 18.22 2.17 27.13
C LYS A 47 17.86 3.09 25.96
N TYR A 48 17.42 4.31 26.26
CA TYR A 48 17.13 5.30 25.24
C TYR A 48 18.43 5.87 24.64
N ASP A 49 19.45 6.12 25.50
CA ASP A 49 20.76 6.56 25.04
C ASP A 49 21.40 5.54 24.08
N ASP A 50 21.30 4.24 24.41
CA ASP A 50 21.75 3.15 23.52
C ASP A 50 21.07 3.18 22.14
N LEU A 51 19.73 3.38 22.11
CA LEU A 51 19.01 3.51 20.85
C LEU A 51 19.48 4.70 20.02
N ILE A 52 19.74 5.84 20.67
CA ILE A 52 20.21 7.05 19.98
C ILE A 52 21.64 6.89 19.48
N GLU A 53 22.52 6.26 20.25
CA GLU A 53 23.88 5.94 19.81
C GLU A 53 23.85 5.02 18.59
N ARG A 54 23.05 3.96 18.63
CA ARG A 54 22.86 3.04 17.49
C ARG A 54 22.28 3.76 16.28
N LEU A 55 21.26 4.63 16.49
CA LEU A 55 20.68 5.46 15.44
C LEU A 55 21.74 6.32 14.76
N ASN A 56 22.56 7.01 15.54
CA ASN A 56 23.57 7.93 15.01
C ASN A 56 24.78 7.23 14.36
N LYS A 57 24.97 5.94 14.60
CA LYS A 57 25.99 5.12 13.95
C LYS A 57 25.78 4.96 12.44
N TYR A 58 24.51 4.94 12.00
CA TYR A 58 24.16 4.67 10.60
C TYR A 58 23.99 5.94 9.80
N SER A 59 24.41 5.93 8.52
CA SER A 59 24.22 7.01 7.56
C SER A 59 23.12 6.74 6.55
N LYS A 60 22.83 5.46 6.26
CA LYS A 60 21.76 5.06 5.35
C LYS A 60 20.54 4.62 6.16
N ARG A 61 19.69 5.61 6.52
CA ARG A 61 18.51 5.37 7.37
C ARG A 61 17.23 5.47 6.56
N MET A 62 16.34 4.52 6.74
CA MET A 62 15.04 4.47 6.07
C MET A 62 13.92 4.35 7.10
N MET A 63 12.88 5.14 6.93
CA MET A 63 11.59 4.97 7.63
C MET A 63 10.56 4.47 6.64
N ILE A 64 9.72 3.52 7.07
CA ILE A 64 8.64 2.97 6.27
C ILE A 64 7.36 3.05 7.08
N ALA A 65 6.44 3.89 6.63
CA ALA A 65 5.10 4.01 7.19
C ALA A 65 4.17 3.00 6.50
N GLY A 66 3.66 2.05 7.26
CA GLY A 66 2.59 1.15 6.83
C GLY A 66 1.22 1.80 6.91
N GLN A 67 0.17 0.99 6.84
CA GLN A 67 -1.22 1.45 6.92
C GLN A 67 -1.52 2.17 8.23
N MET A 68 -2.12 3.37 8.14
CA MET A 68 -2.52 4.18 9.30
C MET A 68 -3.81 4.95 9.01
N SER A 69 -4.50 5.37 10.08
CA SER A 69 -5.58 6.35 10.01
C SER A 69 -5.04 7.79 10.00
N LEU A 70 -5.85 8.75 9.55
CA LEU A 70 -5.47 10.16 9.32
C LEU A 70 -5.08 10.99 10.58
N ILE A 71 -5.05 10.43 11.76
CA ILE A 71 -5.20 11.18 13.02
C ILE A 71 -3.98 12.03 13.40
N TYR A 72 -2.79 11.85 12.79
CA TYR A 72 -1.59 12.55 13.24
C TYR A 72 -0.90 13.40 12.17
N LEU A 73 -0.68 14.67 12.51
CA LEU A 73 0.17 15.60 11.76
C LEU A 73 1.38 15.95 12.63
N PHE A 74 2.57 15.61 12.18
CA PHE A 74 3.78 16.15 12.78
C PHE A 74 3.89 17.66 12.57
N GLU A 75 4.48 18.37 13.51
CA GLU A 75 4.93 19.74 13.29
C GLU A 75 5.91 19.81 12.12
N LYS A 76 5.79 20.83 11.26
CA LYS A 76 6.68 21.03 10.09
C LYS A 76 8.17 20.99 10.46
N LYS A 77 8.53 21.44 11.67
CA LYS A 77 9.91 21.42 12.17
C LYS A 77 10.44 20.01 12.34
N ILE A 78 9.66 19.13 12.98
CA ILE A 78 10.01 17.72 13.20
C ILE A 78 10.17 16.99 11.89
N CYS A 79 9.23 17.20 10.97
CA CYS A 79 9.29 16.61 9.63
C CYS A 79 10.56 17.01 8.89
N LYS A 80 10.93 18.28 8.92
CA LYS A 80 12.17 18.77 8.28
C LYS A 80 13.42 18.14 8.91
N LEU A 81 13.42 17.91 10.22
CA LEU A 81 14.52 17.23 10.89
C LEU A 81 14.63 15.76 10.45
N LEU A 82 13.52 15.03 10.51
CA LEU A 82 13.49 13.62 10.09
C LEU A 82 13.86 13.46 8.61
N TYR A 83 13.34 14.31 7.74
CA TYR A 83 13.60 14.27 6.30
C TYR A 83 15.07 14.47 5.93
N LYS A 84 15.81 15.29 6.66
CA LYS A 84 17.25 15.46 6.46
C LYS A 84 18.06 14.20 6.75
N HIS A 85 17.52 13.32 7.58
CA HIS A 85 18.25 12.19 8.14
C HIS A 85 17.74 10.83 7.68
N PHE A 86 16.55 10.77 7.09
CA PHE A 86 15.91 9.54 6.67
C PHE A 86 15.37 9.63 5.24
N THR A 87 15.51 8.54 4.51
CA THR A 87 14.60 8.26 3.40
C THR A 87 13.27 7.81 4.00
N TRP A 88 12.21 8.54 3.72
CA TRP A 88 10.90 8.22 4.25
C TRP A 88 9.99 7.68 3.15
N LEU A 89 9.59 6.42 3.27
CA LEU A 89 8.70 5.73 2.33
C LEU A 89 7.30 5.58 2.93
N SER A 90 6.26 5.83 2.16
CA SER A 90 4.89 5.59 2.54
C SER A 90 4.04 5.24 1.33
N GLU A 91 3.11 4.32 1.49
CA GLU A 91 2.05 4.07 0.50
C GLU A 91 0.85 4.99 0.75
N HIS A 92 -0.12 5.01 -0.18
CA HIS A 92 -1.33 5.81 0.01
C HIS A 92 -2.10 5.43 1.27
N ILE A 93 -2.15 4.13 1.61
CA ILE A 93 -2.80 3.63 2.82
C ILE A 93 -2.10 4.04 4.12
N GLY A 94 -0.88 4.57 4.05
CA GLY A 94 -0.19 5.21 5.17
C GLY A 94 -0.74 6.60 5.47
N ASN A 95 -1.65 7.08 4.64
CA ASN A 95 -2.31 8.36 4.75
C ASN A 95 -1.35 9.56 4.90
N ARG A 96 -1.84 10.64 5.46
CA ARG A 96 -1.10 11.88 5.53
C ARG A 96 -0.15 11.89 6.72
N ILE A 97 1.14 11.91 6.44
CA ILE A 97 2.14 12.14 7.48
C ILE A 97 2.62 13.59 7.43
N VAL A 98 2.97 14.09 6.25
CA VAL A 98 3.27 15.51 5.98
C VAL A 98 3.19 15.78 4.48
N PRO A 99 2.70 16.95 4.07
CA PRO A 99 2.69 17.34 2.67
C PRO A 99 4.06 17.21 1.99
N GLY A 100 4.11 16.44 0.91
CA GLY A 100 5.26 16.37 0.01
C GLY A 100 6.51 15.67 0.54
N LEU A 101 6.50 15.04 1.72
CA LEU A 101 7.70 14.45 2.32
C LEU A 101 7.91 12.95 2.07
N PRO A 102 6.93 12.04 2.26
CA PRO A 102 7.18 10.64 1.96
C PRO A 102 7.30 10.38 0.47
N ILE A 103 8.27 9.56 0.09
CA ILE A 103 8.37 9.02 -1.25
C ILE A 103 7.30 7.96 -1.41
N LYS A 104 6.32 8.20 -2.28
CA LYS A 104 5.18 7.30 -2.52
C LYS A 104 5.40 6.38 -3.74
N ASN A 105 6.18 6.82 -4.71
CA ASN A 105 6.45 6.08 -5.95
C ASN A 105 7.65 5.11 -5.85
N PHE A 106 8.02 4.69 -4.65
CA PHE A 106 9.20 3.84 -4.40
C PHE A 106 9.11 2.46 -5.07
N ASP A 107 7.92 1.93 -5.30
CA ASP A 107 7.75 0.66 -6.03
C ASP A 107 8.22 0.79 -7.49
N ALA A 108 7.90 1.92 -8.14
CA ALA A 108 8.38 2.24 -9.48
C ALA A 108 9.89 2.53 -9.49
N ILE A 109 10.41 3.23 -8.49
CA ILE A 109 11.87 3.44 -8.32
C ILE A 109 12.61 2.12 -8.28
N LEU A 110 12.16 1.19 -7.43
CA LEU A 110 12.79 -0.13 -7.28
C LEU A 110 12.70 -0.97 -8.55
N TYR A 111 11.64 -0.79 -9.34
CA TYR A 111 11.52 -1.46 -10.63
C TYR A 111 12.46 -0.86 -11.69
N ALA A 112 12.49 0.46 -11.79
CA ALA A 112 13.28 1.17 -12.79
C ALA A 112 14.79 1.11 -12.54
N THR A 113 15.22 0.96 -11.26
CA THR A 113 16.64 0.96 -10.90
C THR A 113 17.31 -0.36 -11.32
N PRO A 114 18.40 -0.31 -12.13
CA PRO A 114 19.21 -1.48 -12.47
C PRO A 114 19.74 -2.20 -11.23
N GLU A 115 19.95 -3.50 -11.32
CA GLU A 115 20.34 -4.32 -10.16
C GLU A 115 21.67 -3.88 -9.54
N GLU A 116 22.64 -3.49 -10.38
CA GLU A 116 23.95 -2.99 -10.00
C GLU A 116 23.90 -1.65 -9.23
N GLU A 117 22.84 -0.87 -9.43
CA GLU A 117 22.65 0.39 -8.72
C GLU A 117 21.83 0.26 -7.44
N LYS A 118 21.11 -0.83 -7.27
CA LYS A 118 20.25 -1.04 -6.10
C LYS A 118 21.00 -0.99 -4.79
N GLU A 119 22.28 -1.35 -4.78
CA GLU A 119 23.10 -1.30 -3.57
C GLU A 119 23.22 0.12 -2.98
N LYS A 120 23.16 1.16 -3.84
CA LYS A 120 23.13 2.55 -3.39
C LYS A 120 21.86 2.89 -2.61
N LEU A 121 20.77 2.17 -2.88
CA LEU A 121 19.45 2.33 -2.28
C LEU A 121 19.27 1.47 -1.01
N VAL A 122 20.18 0.55 -0.72
CA VAL A 122 20.10 -0.35 0.45
C VAL A 122 20.29 0.45 1.74
N PRO A 123 19.34 0.38 2.69
CA PRO A 123 19.49 1.02 3.99
C PRO A 123 20.40 0.21 4.92
N GLU A 124 21.05 0.90 5.86
CA GLU A 124 21.76 0.26 6.99
C GLU A 124 20.80 0.04 8.16
N LEU A 125 19.90 1.00 8.39
CA LEU A 125 18.87 0.95 9.41
C LEU A 125 17.49 1.18 8.75
N VAL A 126 16.55 0.29 9.07
CA VAL A 126 15.13 0.47 8.73
C VAL A 126 14.32 0.65 10.00
N ILE A 127 13.45 1.64 10.05
CA ILE A 127 12.46 1.83 11.09
C ILE A 127 11.07 1.67 10.45
N THR A 128 10.31 0.67 10.89
CA THR A 128 8.93 0.46 10.44
C THR A 128 7.94 0.85 11.53
N TYR A 129 6.81 1.38 11.13
CA TYR A 129 5.67 1.67 12.01
C TYR A 129 4.36 1.66 11.22
N GLY A 130 3.23 1.63 11.92
CA GLY A 130 1.93 1.40 11.30
C GLY A 130 1.71 -0.05 10.90
N GLY A 131 0.64 -0.32 10.17
CA GLY A 131 0.20 -1.65 9.80
C GLY A 131 0.81 -2.19 8.49
N HIS A 132 -0.05 -2.75 7.65
CA HIS A 132 0.35 -3.45 6.43
C HIS A 132 1.02 -2.57 5.39
N ILE A 133 1.93 -3.17 4.62
CA ILE A 133 2.58 -2.63 3.42
C ILE A 133 2.13 -3.46 2.22
N VAL A 134 1.71 -2.81 1.12
CA VAL A 134 1.21 -3.47 -0.09
C VAL A 134 2.36 -3.97 -0.97
N SER A 135 3.39 -3.13 -1.18
CA SER A 135 4.48 -3.38 -2.13
C SER A 135 5.21 -4.71 -1.89
N LYS A 136 5.09 -5.62 -2.85
CA LYS A 136 5.88 -6.86 -2.88
C LYS A 136 7.35 -6.58 -3.20
N ARG A 137 7.62 -5.62 -4.11
CA ARG A 137 9.00 -5.27 -4.52
C ARG A 137 9.81 -4.72 -3.36
N LEU A 138 9.24 -3.86 -2.51
CA LEU A 138 9.93 -3.38 -1.33
C LEU A 138 10.28 -4.53 -0.38
N LYS A 139 9.33 -5.45 -0.15
CA LYS A 139 9.56 -6.63 0.69
C LYS A 139 10.67 -7.53 0.12
N GLU A 140 10.65 -7.80 -1.18
CA GLU A 140 11.67 -8.60 -1.87
C GLU A 140 13.03 -7.90 -1.84
N PHE A 141 13.06 -6.58 -2.10
CA PHE A 141 14.28 -5.78 -2.04
C PHE A 141 14.94 -5.86 -0.66
N LEU A 142 14.19 -5.61 0.42
CA LEU A 142 14.74 -5.63 1.78
C LEU A 142 15.04 -7.04 2.30
N ARG A 143 14.41 -8.09 1.75
CA ARG A 143 14.78 -9.49 2.03
C ARG A 143 16.07 -9.89 1.31
N LYS A 144 16.24 -9.45 0.08
CA LYS A 144 17.46 -9.71 -0.72
C LYS A 144 18.65 -8.90 -0.20
N HIS A 145 18.39 -7.68 0.25
CA HIS A 145 19.38 -6.73 0.77
C HIS A 145 19.01 -6.32 2.21
N PRO A 146 19.16 -7.23 3.19
CA PRO A 146 18.72 -6.94 4.55
C PRO A 146 19.51 -5.79 5.17
N PRO A 147 18.87 -4.88 5.89
CA PRO A 147 19.55 -3.85 6.64
C PRO A 147 20.37 -4.48 7.78
N LYS A 148 21.36 -3.75 8.29
CA LYS A 148 22.13 -4.16 9.49
C LYS A 148 21.24 -4.22 10.72
N GLU A 149 20.28 -3.28 10.82
CA GLU A 149 19.25 -3.26 11.85
C GLU A 149 17.88 -2.93 11.27
N HIS A 150 16.86 -3.56 11.81
CA HIS A 150 15.46 -3.26 11.56
C HIS A 150 14.73 -3.08 12.89
N TRP A 151 14.16 -1.91 13.11
CA TRP A 151 13.38 -1.56 14.28
C TRP A 151 11.91 -1.49 13.90
N HIS A 152 11.05 -2.06 14.72
CA HIS A 152 9.61 -1.90 14.59
C HIS A 152 9.06 -1.14 15.79
N VAL A 153 8.30 -0.07 15.52
CA VAL A 153 7.71 0.78 16.55
C VAL A 153 6.21 0.60 16.53
N SER A 154 5.65 0.13 17.65
CA SER A 154 4.21 -0.04 17.81
C SER A 154 3.81 0.01 19.29
N LEU A 155 2.60 0.50 19.59
CA LEU A 155 2.08 0.59 20.96
C LEU A 155 1.93 -0.78 21.64
N ASP A 156 1.59 -1.80 20.87
CA ASP A 156 1.38 -3.17 21.38
C ASP A 156 2.64 -4.03 21.40
N GLY A 157 3.76 -3.50 20.90
CA GLY A 157 5.01 -4.22 20.82
C GLY A 157 4.95 -5.47 19.94
N GLU A 158 4.14 -5.45 18.88
CA GLU A 158 4.03 -6.56 17.93
C GLU A 158 5.38 -6.90 17.28
N VAL A 159 5.65 -8.21 17.14
CA VAL A 159 6.84 -8.69 16.43
C VAL A 159 6.52 -8.84 14.95
N ALA A 160 6.52 -7.72 14.22
CA ALA A 160 6.20 -7.67 12.79
C ALA A 160 7.49 -7.73 11.94
N ASP A 161 7.97 -8.94 11.62
CA ASP A 161 9.17 -9.14 10.80
C ASP A 161 8.83 -9.40 9.33
N LEU A 162 8.39 -8.36 8.63
CA LEU A 162 8.02 -8.43 7.20
C LEU A 162 9.20 -8.74 6.27
N PHE A 163 10.41 -8.39 6.69
CA PHE A 163 11.61 -8.46 5.83
C PHE A 163 12.58 -9.58 6.23
N GLY A 164 12.32 -10.30 7.31
CA GLY A 164 13.24 -11.30 7.85
C GLY A 164 14.49 -10.67 8.46
N SER A 165 14.46 -9.41 8.90
CA SER A 165 15.61 -8.65 9.38
C SER A 165 15.37 -7.93 10.71
N LEU A 166 14.25 -8.14 11.37
CA LEU A 166 13.89 -7.47 12.62
C LEU A 166 14.90 -7.75 13.72
N THR A 167 15.44 -6.68 14.32
CA THR A 167 16.41 -6.75 15.43
C THR A 167 15.86 -6.13 16.71
N THR A 168 14.94 -5.18 16.59
CA THR A 168 14.47 -4.41 17.73
C THR A 168 12.96 -4.12 17.61
N VAL A 169 12.24 -4.32 18.70
CA VAL A 169 10.85 -3.89 18.87
C VAL A 169 10.82 -2.78 19.93
N ILE A 170 10.20 -1.66 19.59
CA ILE A 170 10.07 -0.50 20.47
C ILE A 170 8.58 -0.32 20.77
N GLU A 171 8.21 -0.57 22.02
CA GLU A 171 6.85 -0.49 22.51
C GLU A 171 6.54 0.94 22.95
N MET A 172 6.15 1.76 21.98
CA MET A 172 5.86 3.17 22.13
C MET A 172 4.93 3.63 20.99
N ASP A 173 4.23 4.74 21.19
CA ASP A 173 3.57 5.44 20.09
C ASP A 173 4.62 5.85 19.05
N ALA A 174 4.33 5.55 17.78
CA ALA A 174 5.30 5.78 16.72
C ALA A 174 5.61 7.28 16.52
N PHE A 175 4.62 8.14 16.66
CA PHE A 175 4.79 9.58 16.50
C PHE A 175 5.57 10.18 17.66
N GLU A 176 5.27 9.74 18.88
CA GLU A 176 6.04 10.12 20.08
C GLU A 176 7.51 9.70 19.95
N PHE A 177 7.76 8.47 19.47
CA PHE A 177 9.11 7.99 19.22
C PHE A 177 9.84 8.83 18.16
N LEU A 178 9.20 9.08 17.01
CA LEU A 178 9.79 9.85 15.91
C LEU A 178 10.04 11.30 16.31
N GLU A 179 9.15 11.90 17.07
CA GLU A 179 9.35 13.24 17.62
C GLU A 179 10.59 13.30 18.54
N LYS A 180 10.69 12.38 19.47
CA LYS A 180 11.83 12.30 20.39
C LYS A 180 13.15 12.13 19.65
N ILE A 181 13.26 11.17 18.72
CA ILE A 181 14.49 10.95 17.99
C ILE A 181 14.88 12.13 17.09
N ALA A 182 13.90 12.89 16.57
CA ALA A 182 14.16 14.02 15.67
C ALA A 182 15.06 15.09 16.35
N TYR A 183 14.89 15.32 17.64
CA TYR A 183 15.68 16.29 18.41
C TYR A 183 17.06 15.74 18.84
N MET A 184 17.27 14.43 18.75
CA MET A 184 18.49 13.78 19.21
C MET A 184 19.43 13.37 18.05
N LEU A 185 19.01 13.64 16.81
CA LEU A 185 19.83 13.42 15.63
C LEU A 185 21.02 14.37 15.59
N GLU A 186 22.20 13.80 15.37
CA GLU A 186 23.39 14.61 15.15
C GLU A 186 23.24 15.50 13.92
N ASN A 187 23.67 16.75 14.02
CA ASN A 187 23.61 17.68 12.89
C ASN A 187 24.72 17.39 11.88
N ARG A 188 24.51 16.33 11.07
CA ARG A 188 25.40 15.95 9.96
C ARG A 188 24.63 15.89 8.65
N GLN A 189 25.33 16.15 7.56
CA GLN A 189 24.76 16.01 6.23
C GLN A 189 24.71 14.53 5.85
N ILE A 190 23.55 14.08 5.38
CA ILE A 190 23.30 12.70 4.95
C ILE A 190 22.86 12.73 3.47
N GLU A 191 23.60 12.01 2.63
CA GLU A 191 23.34 11.97 1.18
C GLU A 191 22.32 10.89 0.79
N TYR A 192 22.10 9.88 1.63
CA TYR A 192 21.24 8.76 1.32
C TYR A 192 19.79 9.15 0.94
N PRO A 193 19.10 10.07 1.64
CA PRO A 193 17.77 10.51 1.22
C PRO A 193 17.75 11.15 -0.17
N LYS A 194 18.79 11.91 -0.54
CA LYS A 194 18.87 12.59 -1.83
C LYS A 194 18.89 11.62 -3.01
N ALA A 195 19.50 10.43 -2.85
CA ALA A 195 19.53 9.42 -3.90
C ALA A 195 18.11 8.92 -4.24
N TRP A 196 17.30 8.70 -3.23
CA TRP A 196 15.90 8.30 -3.40
C TRP A 196 15.04 9.42 -3.96
N GLU A 197 15.21 10.65 -3.46
CA GLU A 197 14.50 11.84 -3.97
C GLU A 197 14.82 12.11 -5.44
N TYR A 198 16.09 12.03 -5.82
CA TYR A 198 16.50 12.22 -7.21
C TYR A 198 15.78 11.22 -8.12
N LYS A 199 15.78 9.94 -7.77
CA LYS A 199 15.07 8.91 -8.54
C LYS A 199 13.55 9.14 -8.54
N SER A 200 12.96 9.55 -7.42
CA SER A 200 11.52 9.83 -7.32
C SER A 200 11.08 10.97 -8.27
N ARG A 201 11.85 12.05 -8.32
CA ARG A 201 11.52 13.22 -9.14
C ARG A 201 11.72 12.99 -10.64
N ASN A 202 12.57 12.06 -11.01
CA ASN A 202 12.89 11.78 -12.40
C ASN A 202 12.09 10.63 -13.01
N LEU A 203 11.15 10.06 -12.29
CA LEU A 203 10.21 9.10 -12.86
C LEU A 203 9.15 9.83 -13.69
N PRO A 204 8.82 9.31 -14.89
CA PRO A 204 7.74 9.86 -15.70
C PRO A 204 6.39 9.65 -15.01
N GLU A 205 5.50 10.63 -15.17
CA GLU A 205 4.10 10.45 -14.76
C GLU A 205 3.45 9.30 -15.55
N PRO A 206 2.62 8.48 -14.89
CA PRO A 206 1.97 7.37 -15.56
C PRO A 206 0.82 7.85 -16.46
N GLU A 207 0.92 7.51 -17.74
CA GLU A 207 -0.13 7.73 -18.73
C GLU A 207 -0.49 6.41 -19.39
N PHE A 208 -1.79 6.12 -19.47
CA PHE A 208 -2.31 4.90 -20.06
C PHE A 208 -3.43 5.21 -21.07
N ALA A 209 -3.49 4.43 -22.12
CA ALA A 209 -4.70 4.30 -22.94
C ALA A 209 -5.84 3.74 -22.09
N TYR A 210 -7.06 3.72 -22.64
CA TYR A 210 -8.23 3.20 -21.93
C TYR A 210 -7.96 1.82 -21.30
N SER A 211 -8.11 1.77 -19.98
CA SER A 211 -7.72 0.64 -19.13
C SER A 211 -8.20 0.86 -17.70
N GLU A 212 -8.08 -0.15 -16.84
CA GLU A 212 -8.28 0.01 -15.38
C GLU A 212 -7.34 1.08 -14.81
N MET A 213 -6.07 1.11 -15.26
CA MET A 213 -5.13 2.13 -14.82
C MET A 213 -5.56 3.54 -15.22
N ALA A 214 -6.07 3.72 -16.45
CA ALA A 214 -6.59 5.01 -16.91
C ALA A 214 -7.81 5.46 -16.09
N ALA A 215 -8.74 4.55 -15.77
CA ALA A 215 -9.91 4.83 -14.95
C ALA A 215 -9.53 5.27 -13.52
N ILE A 216 -8.62 4.53 -12.88
CA ILE A 216 -8.12 4.88 -11.54
C ILE A 216 -7.36 6.21 -11.58
N GLY A 217 -6.50 6.41 -12.56
CA GLY A 217 -5.73 7.66 -12.72
C GLY A 217 -6.62 8.87 -12.97
N GLY A 218 -7.64 8.71 -13.80
CA GLY A 218 -8.66 9.73 -14.04
C GLY A 218 -9.40 10.13 -12.76
N LEU A 219 -9.84 9.13 -11.99
CA LEU A 219 -10.47 9.37 -10.70
C LEU A 219 -9.53 10.09 -9.74
N ILE A 220 -8.31 9.57 -9.52
CA ILE A 220 -7.37 10.13 -8.53
C ILE A 220 -7.05 11.60 -8.84
N ARG A 221 -6.85 11.95 -10.11
CA ARG A 221 -6.59 13.35 -10.53
C ARG A 221 -7.79 14.28 -10.34
N SER A 222 -9.00 13.72 -10.28
CA SER A 222 -10.27 14.48 -10.17
C SER A 222 -10.88 14.41 -8.76
N LEU A 223 -10.23 13.75 -7.78
CA LEU A 223 -10.78 13.63 -6.43
C LEU A 223 -10.94 15.00 -5.77
N PRO A 224 -12.12 15.31 -5.25
CA PRO A 224 -12.34 16.52 -4.47
C PRO A 224 -11.52 16.51 -3.18
N ALA A 225 -11.09 17.68 -2.73
CA ALA A 225 -10.47 17.84 -1.41
C ALA A 225 -11.39 17.30 -0.29
N GLU A 226 -10.77 16.81 0.79
CA GLU A 226 -11.45 16.29 1.98
C GLU A 226 -12.40 15.09 1.72
N SER A 227 -12.27 14.42 0.58
CA SER A 227 -13.00 13.18 0.28
C SER A 227 -12.31 11.94 0.89
N ALA A 228 -12.97 10.78 0.82
CA ALA A 228 -12.43 9.50 1.19
C ALA A 228 -12.35 8.58 -0.03
N LEU A 229 -11.21 7.92 -0.22
CA LEU A 229 -10.95 6.94 -1.28
C LEU A 229 -10.80 5.55 -0.67
N HIS A 230 -11.75 4.68 -0.95
CA HIS A 230 -11.74 3.29 -0.52
C HIS A 230 -11.23 2.42 -1.66
N LEU A 231 -10.15 1.70 -1.43
CA LEU A 231 -9.50 0.85 -2.43
C LEU A 231 -9.74 -0.63 -2.13
N GLY A 232 -10.29 -1.34 -3.09
CA GLY A 232 -10.33 -2.80 -3.07
C GLY A 232 -8.93 -3.41 -3.11
N ASN A 233 -8.79 -4.63 -2.63
CA ASN A 233 -7.55 -5.39 -2.73
C ASN A 233 -7.26 -5.85 -4.18
N SER A 234 -6.17 -6.57 -4.39
CA SER A 234 -5.70 -7.09 -5.68
C SER A 234 -5.12 -5.99 -6.58
N SER A 235 -5.58 -5.86 -7.82
CA SER A 235 -5.08 -4.89 -8.82
C SER A 235 -5.36 -3.45 -8.36
N THR A 236 -6.55 -3.16 -7.87
CA THR A 236 -7.04 -1.83 -7.53
C THR A 236 -6.08 -1.03 -6.64
N VAL A 237 -5.73 -1.56 -5.46
CA VAL A 237 -4.81 -0.87 -4.53
C VAL A 237 -3.40 -0.71 -5.11
N ARG A 238 -2.99 -1.59 -6.03
CA ARG A 238 -1.67 -1.52 -6.68
C ARG A 238 -1.64 -0.53 -7.82
N TYR A 239 -2.70 -0.45 -8.62
CA TYR A 239 -2.81 0.54 -9.70
C TYR A 239 -2.95 1.95 -9.15
N ALA A 240 -3.66 2.12 -8.02
CA ALA A 240 -3.69 3.41 -7.33
C ALA A 240 -2.30 3.91 -6.92
N GLN A 241 -1.35 3.00 -6.58
CA GLN A 241 0.03 3.37 -6.23
C GLN A 241 0.85 3.96 -7.39
N LEU A 242 0.37 3.84 -8.62
CA LEU A 242 1.02 4.46 -9.78
C LEU A 242 0.86 5.99 -9.79
N TYR A 243 -0.19 6.51 -9.16
CA TYR A 243 -0.58 7.92 -9.20
C TYR A 243 -0.35 8.61 -7.85
N THR A 244 -0.41 9.92 -7.83
CA THR A 244 -0.32 10.71 -6.60
C THR A 244 -1.72 11.10 -6.13
N VAL A 245 -2.17 10.49 -5.04
CA VAL A 245 -3.44 10.85 -4.38
C VAL A 245 -3.29 12.21 -3.70
N PRO A 246 -4.26 13.16 -3.86
CA PRO A 246 -4.23 14.44 -3.17
C PRO A 246 -4.11 14.27 -1.65
N GLU A 247 -3.33 15.15 -1.02
CA GLU A 247 -2.98 15.02 0.41
C GLU A 247 -4.18 15.21 1.36
N THR A 248 -5.24 15.86 0.89
CA THR A 248 -6.47 16.07 1.67
C THR A 248 -7.42 14.87 1.62
N VAL A 249 -7.13 13.88 0.76
CA VAL A 249 -7.95 12.68 0.58
C VAL A 249 -7.50 11.59 1.54
N GLU A 250 -8.46 11.06 2.30
CA GLU A 250 -8.26 9.90 3.15
C GLU A 250 -8.29 8.60 2.34
N VAL A 251 -7.30 7.74 2.50
CA VAL A 251 -7.24 6.46 1.78
C VAL A 251 -7.49 5.30 2.73
N CYS A 252 -8.50 4.50 2.41
CA CYS A 252 -8.91 3.31 3.16
C CYS A 252 -8.72 2.05 2.32
N CYS A 253 -8.29 0.96 2.95
CA CYS A 253 -8.18 -0.35 2.32
C CYS A 253 -8.21 -1.45 3.37
N ASN A 254 -8.93 -2.54 3.11
CA ASN A 254 -8.99 -3.70 3.99
C ASN A 254 -7.74 -4.56 3.80
N ARG A 255 -6.71 -4.36 4.64
CA ARG A 255 -5.41 -5.03 4.48
C ARG A 255 -5.17 -6.21 5.43
N GLY A 256 -6.05 -6.56 6.32
CA GLY A 256 -5.88 -7.66 7.29
C GLY A 256 -5.26 -8.92 6.66
N THR A 257 -6.06 -9.79 6.08
CA THR A 257 -5.61 -10.95 5.29
C THR A 257 -5.48 -10.65 3.80
N SER A 258 -5.81 -9.43 3.36
CA SER A 258 -5.81 -8.97 1.96
C SER A 258 -6.78 -9.75 1.06
N GLY A 259 -7.89 -10.24 1.61
CA GLY A 259 -8.99 -10.85 0.88
C GLY A 259 -9.70 -9.84 -0.04
N ILE A 260 -10.42 -10.33 -1.02
CA ILE A 260 -11.18 -9.49 -1.96
C ILE A 260 -12.63 -9.24 -1.50
N GLU A 261 -13.07 -9.95 -0.49
CA GLU A 261 -14.37 -9.78 0.18
C GLU A 261 -14.35 -8.67 1.24
N GLY A 262 -15.53 -8.16 1.60
CA GLY A 262 -15.71 -7.22 2.71
C GLY A 262 -15.28 -5.78 2.45
N SER A 263 -14.65 -5.48 1.32
CA SER A 263 -14.18 -4.12 0.99
C SER A 263 -15.33 -3.16 0.74
N LEU A 264 -16.38 -3.61 0.05
CA LEU A 264 -17.56 -2.81 -0.22
C LEU A 264 -18.37 -2.56 1.06
N SER A 265 -18.61 -3.60 1.86
CA SER A 265 -19.33 -3.51 3.14
C SER A 265 -18.66 -2.53 4.10
N THR A 266 -17.33 -2.59 4.22
CA THR A 266 -16.56 -1.66 5.05
C THR A 266 -16.70 -0.22 4.56
N ALA A 267 -16.59 0.00 3.25
CA ALA A 267 -16.71 1.33 2.66
C ALA A 267 -18.12 1.92 2.80
N ILE A 268 -19.17 1.11 2.65
CA ILE A 268 -20.56 1.51 2.89
C ILE A 268 -20.76 1.90 4.36
N GLY A 269 -20.24 1.07 5.29
CA GLY A 269 -20.31 1.37 6.73
C GLY A 269 -19.60 2.68 7.09
N TYR A 270 -18.43 2.93 6.52
CA TYR A 270 -17.72 4.20 6.69
C TYR A 270 -18.54 5.38 6.12
N ALA A 271 -19.06 5.24 4.91
CA ALA A 271 -19.81 6.30 4.23
C ALA A 271 -21.10 6.66 4.97
N SER A 272 -21.77 5.69 5.61
CA SER A 272 -22.97 5.93 6.42
C SER A 272 -22.71 6.75 7.68
N ALA A 273 -21.48 6.72 8.20
CA ALA A 273 -21.05 7.48 9.37
C ALA A 273 -20.24 8.75 9.02
N SER A 274 -20.05 9.03 7.72
CA SER A 274 -19.20 10.12 7.23
C SER A 274 -20.00 11.16 6.45
N GLN A 275 -19.64 12.44 6.61
CA GLN A 275 -20.17 13.53 5.79
C GLN A 275 -19.34 13.77 4.51
N LYS A 276 -18.20 13.07 4.35
CA LYS A 276 -17.34 13.18 3.18
C LYS A 276 -17.98 12.53 1.97
N LEU A 277 -17.59 12.95 0.76
CA LEU A 277 -17.79 12.14 -0.44
C LEU A 277 -16.88 10.91 -0.36
N ASN A 278 -17.46 9.74 -0.61
CA ASN A 278 -16.79 8.45 -0.49
C ASN A 278 -16.68 7.81 -1.87
N PHE A 279 -15.47 7.72 -2.38
CA PHE A 279 -15.15 7.08 -3.66
C PHE A 279 -14.66 5.67 -3.39
N ILE A 280 -15.38 4.67 -3.88
CA ILE A 280 -15.07 3.25 -3.72
C ILE A 280 -14.60 2.73 -5.06
N VAL A 281 -13.33 2.31 -5.15
CA VAL A 281 -12.77 1.67 -6.34
C VAL A 281 -12.60 0.19 -6.03
N ILE A 282 -13.27 -0.65 -6.82
CA ILE A 282 -13.36 -2.09 -6.55
C ILE A 282 -13.38 -2.88 -7.86
N GLY A 283 -12.73 -4.04 -7.89
CA GLY A 283 -12.80 -4.97 -9.02
C GLY A 283 -14.10 -5.79 -8.99
N ASP A 284 -14.46 -6.35 -10.15
CA ASP A 284 -15.69 -7.10 -10.38
C ASP A 284 -15.90 -8.27 -9.40
N LEU A 285 -14.92 -9.17 -9.28
CA LEU A 285 -15.03 -10.30 -8.37
C LEU A 285 -15.21 -9.84 -6.91
N SER A 286 -14.48 -8.80 -6.50
CA SER A 286 -14.59 -8.24 -5.15
C SER A 286 -15.97 -7.64 -4.92
N PHE A 287 -16.53 -6.96 -5.92
CA PHE A 287 -17.88 -6.43 -5.86
C PHE A 287 -18.92 -7.54 -5.75
N PHE A 288 -18.87 -8.55 -6.63
CA PHE A 288 -19.87 -9.63 -6.64
C PHE A 288 -19.81 -10.52 -5.38
N TYR A 289 -18.64 -10.68 -4.76
CA TYR A 289 -18.54 -11.36 -3.47
C TYR A 289 -19.18 -10.59 -2.32
N ASP A 290 -19.29 -9.26 -2.41
CA ASP A 290 -19.76 -8.37 -1.34
C ASP A 290 -20.95 -7.49 -1.76
N MET A 291 -21.60 -7.78 -2.90
CA MET A 291 -22.70 -6.98 -3.47
C MET A 291 -23.92 -6.88 -2.55
N ASN A 292 -24.07 -7.82 -1.63
CA ASN A 292 -25.10 -7.78 -0.59
C ASN A 292 -24.92 -6.59 0.37
N ALA A 293 -23.78 -5.91 0.40
CA ALA A 293 -23.61 -4.65 1.14
C ALA A 293 -24.61 -3.57 0.71
N LEU A 294 -25.15 -3.65 -0.51
CA LEU A 294 -26.05 -2.65 -1.08
C LEU A 294 -27.55 -2.93 -0.78
N TRP A 295 -27.92 -4.04 -0.16
CA TRP A 295 -29.34 -4.38 0.06
C TRP A 295 -30.00 -3.58 1.18
N ASN A 296 -29.22 -3.05 2.12
CA ASN A 296 -29.71 -2.32 3.28
C ASN A 296 -30.05 -0.85 2.97
N GLY A 297 -30.77 -0.20 3.87
CA GLY A 297 -31.24 1.18 3.69
C GLY A 297 -30.20 2.28 4.01
N ASN A 298 -28.91 1.95 4.17
CA ASN A 298 -27.86 2.89 4.56
C ASN A 298 -27.07 3.45 3.37
N LEU A 299 -27.72 3.51 2.19
CA LEU A 299 -27.12 4.07 0.99
C LEU A 299 -27.46 5.57 0.89
N HIS A 300 -26.43 6.40 0.94
CA HIS A 300 -26.57 7.85 0.89
C HIS A 300 -25.97 8.41 -0.40
N ASN A 301 -26.39 9.61 -0.76
CA ASN A 301 -25.92 10.30 -1.96
C ASN A 301 -24.44 10.73 -1.93
N ASN A 302 -23.74 10.52 -0.83
CA ASN A 302 -22.29 10.70 -0.70
C ASN A 302 -21.46 9.50 -1.21
N LEU A 303 -22.12 8.45 -1.71
CA LEU A 303 -21.46 7.26 -2.27
C LEU A 303 -21.17 7.43 -3.77
N ARG A 304 -19.98 7.02 -4.16
CA ARG A 304 -19.48 6.98 -5.54
C ARG A 304 -18.74 5.66 -5.74
N ILE A 305 -19.33 4.70 -6.47
CA ILE A 305 -18.72 3.40 -6.73
C ILE A 305 -18.17 3.37 -8.16
N LEU A 306 -16.86 3.22 -8.29
CA LEU A 306 -16.16 2.91 -9.53
C LEU A 306 -15.87 1.41 -9.55
N LEU A 307 -16.64 0.66 -10.31
CA LEU A 307 -16.46 -0.76 -10.53
C LEU A 307 -15.58 -0.98 -11.77
N LEU A 308 -14.47 -1.67 -11.57
CA LEU A 308 -13.58 -2.11 -12.65
C LEU A 308 -13.98 -3.52 -13.04
N ASN A 309 -14.58 -3.66 -14.22
CA ASN A 309 -15.09 -4.92 -14.72
C ASN A 309 -14.30 -5.39 -15.95
N ASN A 310 -13.30 -6.22 -15.72
CA ASN A 310 -12.52 -6.88 -16.76
C ASN A 310 -12.93 -8.34 -17.02
N GLY A 311 -14.00 -8.78 -16.37
CA GLY A 311 -14.57 -10.13 -16.51
C GLY A 311 -13.78 -11.21 -15.77
N GLY A 312 -13.13 -10.90 -14.62
CA GLY A 312 -12.52 -11.92 -13.77
C GLY A 312 -11.20 -11.54 -13.10
N GLY A 313 -10.46 -12.53 -12.61
CA GLY A 313 -9.23 -12.36 -11.86
C GLY A 313 -8.00 -12.09 -12.73
N GLU A 314 -7.78 -10.86 -13.14
CA GLU A 314 -6.66 -10.42 -13.97
C GLU A 314 -5.28 -10.71 -13.35
N ILE A 315 -5.13 -10.48 -12.05
CA ILE A 315 -3.84 -10.59 -11.35
C ILE A 315 -3.16 -11.94 -11.54
N PHE A 316 -3.93 -13.00 -11.79
CA PHE A 316 -3.38 -14.34 -12.01
C PHE A 316 -2.61 -14.44 -13.32
N GLN A 317 -2.96 -13.65 -14.35
CA GLN A 317 -2.27 -13.63 -15.65
C GLN A 317 -0.87 -13.00 -15.56
N ALA A 318 -0.64 -12.16 -14.57
CA ALA A 318 0.65 -11.53 -14.31
C ALA A 318 1.61 -12.41 -13.48
N LEU A 319 1.17 -13.59 -12.99
CA LEU A 319 2.01 -14.46 -12.17
C LEU A 319 3.01 -15.24 -13.03
N PRO A 320 4.31 -15.27 -12.64
CA PRO A 320 5.30 -16.06 -13.33
C PRO A 320 4.93 -17.55 -13.35
N GLY A 321 5.02 -18.19 -14.53
CA GLY A 321 4.73 -19.61 -14.68
C GLY A 321 3.25 -19.98 -14.74
N PHE A 322 2.33 -19.03 -14.58
CA PHE A 322 0.91 -19.29 -14.78
C PHE A 322 0.61 -19.54 -16.26
N LYS A 323 0.02 -20.70 -16.54
CA LYS A 323 -0.40 -21.07 -17.91
C LYS A 323 -1.92 -20.99 -18.01
N MET A 324 -2.38 -20.12 -18.91
CA MET A 324 -3.79 -20.00 -19.22
C MET A 324 -4.25 -21.22 -20.01
N ASN A 325 -5.28 -21.89 -19.52
CA ASN A 325 -6.03 -22.96 -20.20
C ASN A 325 -7.49 -22.88 -19.77
N GLU A 326 -8.37 -23.69 -20.35
CA GLU A 326 -9.80 -23.66 -20.04
C GLU A 326 -10.12 -23.84 -18.56
N ARG A 327 -9.42 -24.74 -17.88
CA ARG A 327 -9.58 -24.94 -16.43
C ARG A 327 -9.16 -23.74 -15.60
N THR A 328 -7.99 -23.18 -15.89
CA THR A 328 -7.49 -21.99 -15.16
C THR A 328 -8.34 -20.76 -15.44
N HIS A 329 -8.83 -20.64 -16.69
CA HIS A 329 -9.76 -19.58 -17.06
C HIS A 329 -11.08 -19.68 -16.29
N ARG A 330 -11.64 -20.88 -16.14
CA ARG A 330 -12.91 -21.08 -15.46
C ARG A 330 -12.80 -21.05 -13.93
N TYR A 331 -11.81 -21.70 -13.35
CA TYR A 331 -11.76 -21.98 -11.91
C TYR A 331 -10.77 -21.14 -11.13
N VAL A 332 -9.75 -20.56 -11.76
CA VAL A 332 -8.74 -19.70 -11.10
C VAL A 332 -9.04 -18.24 -11.37
N THR A 333 -9.23 -17.85 -12.63
CA THR A 333 -9.56 -16.45 -12.95
C THR A 333 -11.06 -16.15 -12.79
N ALA A 334 -11.91 -17.15 -12.57
CA ALA A 334 -13.36 -17.01 -12.39
C ALA A 334 -13.99 -16.09 -13.45
N SER A 335 -13.63 -16.29 -14.72
CA SER A 335 -14.08 -15.43 -15.82
C SER A 335 -15.58 -15.44 -15.98
N HIS A 336 -16.16 -14.24 -16.21
CA HIS A 336 -17.59 -14.01 -16.33
C HIS A 336 -17.90 -12.87 -17.32
N GLN A 337 -19.20 -12.67 -17.61
CA GLN A 337 -19.74 -11.57 -18.41
C GLN A 337 -20.86 -10.84 -17.65
N THR A 338 -20.79 -10.83 -16.32
CA THR A 338 -21.82 -10.27 -15.48
C THR A 338 -21.63 -8.76 -15.36
N SER A 339 -22.72 -7.98 -15.51
CA SER A 339 -22.77 -6.55 -15.19
C SER A 339 -23.45 -6.32 -13.84
N ALA A 340 -23.06 -5.27 -13.18
CA ALA A 340 -23.67 -4.80 -11.95
C ALA A 340 -24.91 -3.91 -12.16
N GLU A 341 -25.25 -3.55 -13.42
CA GLU A 341 -26.30 -2.59 -13.78
C GLU A 341 -27.64 -2.87 -13.09
N GLY A 342 -28.15 -4.10 -13.22
CA GLY A 342 -29.46 -4.48 -12.66
C GLY A 342 -29.51 -4.33 -11.15
N TRP A 343 -28.44 -4.72 -10.44
CA TRP A 343 -28.36 -4.60 -8.99
C TRP A 343 -28.18 -3.15 -8.55
N ALA A 344 -27.29 -2.39 -9.17
CA ALA A 344 -27.06 -0.99 -8.86
C ALA A 344 -28.31 -0.14 -9.07
N THR A 345 -29.00 -0.31 -10.20
CA THR A 345 -30.22 0.41 -10.53
C THR A 345 -31.37 0.09 -9.55
N GLU A 346 -31.56 -1.20 -9.22
CA GLU A 346 -32.57 -1.62 -8.25
C GLU A 346 -32.30 -1.05 -6.85
N ARG A 347 -31.03 -0.83 -6.50
CA ARG A 347 -30.63 -0.21 -5.22
C ARG A 347 -30.63 1.32 -5.24
N GLY A 348 -31.10 1.93 -6.28
CA GLY A 348 -31.32 3.38 -6.39
C GLY A 348 -30.08 4.18 -6.78
N PHE A 349 -29.04 3.54 -7.33
CA PHE A 349 -27.92 4.26 -7.90
C PHE A 349 -28.24 4.85 -9.26
N SER A 350 -27.71 6.05 -9.53
CA SER A 350 -27.58 6.54 -10.91
C SER A 350 -26.39 5.80 -11.54
N TYR A 351 -26.71 4.88 -12.46
CA TYR A 351 -25.76 3.99 -13.10
C TYR A 351 -25.23 4.56 -14.42
N SER A 352 -23.94 4.37 -14.69
CA SER A 352 -23.30 4.63 -15.98
C SER A 352 -22.35 3.51 -16.38
N ALA A 353 -22.50 2.98 -17.60
CA ALA A 353 -21.56 2.06 -18.23
C ALA A 353 -20.53 2.85 -19.05
N VAL A 354 -19.29 2.38 -19.03
CA VAL A 354 -18.15 3.02 -19.73
C VAL A 354 -17.37 1.95 -20.48
N HIS A 355 -17.19 2.12 -21.79
CA HIS A 355 -16.53 1.15 -22.66
C HIS A 355 -15.32 1.70 -23.44
N ASN A 356 -15.07 3.02 -23.36
CA ASN A 356 -13.99 3.69 -24.08
C ASN A 356 -13.52 4.97 -23.36
N ALA A 357 -12.46 5.58 -23.87
CA ALA A 357 -11.82 6.74 -23.26
C ALA A 357 -12.72 8.00 -23.28
N GLU A 358 -13.53 8.18 -24.29
CA GLU A 358 -14.44 9.33 -24.43
C GLU A 358 -15.57 9.25 -23.40
N GLU A 359 -16.18 8.08 -23.30
CA GLU A 359 -17.20 7.79 -22.26
C GLU A 359 -16.62 7.93 -20.85
N LEU A 360 -15.38 7.45 -20.62
CA LEU A 360 -14.70 7.58 -19.35
C LEU A 360 -14.51 9.05 -18.95
N ALA A 361 -14.04 9.88 -19.87
CA ALA A 361 -13.82 11.30 -19.62
C ALA A 361 -15.12 12.03 -19.31
N ALA A 362 -16.18 11.76 -20.06
CA ALA A 362 -17.51 12.35 -19.86
C ALA A 362 -18.12 11.92 -18.52
N ALA A 363 -18.10 10.62 -18.20
CA ALA A 363 -18.64 10.08 -16.95
C ALA A 363 -17.87 10.57 -15.72
N MET A 364 -16.53 10.66 -15.80
CA MET A 364 -15.67 11.08 -14.70
C MET A 364 -15.98 12.50 -14.23
N SER A 365 -16.29 13.43 -15.14
CA SER A 365 -16.66 14.80 -14.80
C SER A 365 -17.91 14.85 -13.91
N ALA A 366 -18.95 14.11 -14.27
CA ALA A 366 -20.18 14.03 -13.46
C ALA A 366 -19.97 13.26 -12.14
N PHE A 367 -19.12 12.23 -12.18
CA PHE A 367 -18.85 11.35 -11.04
C PHE A 367 -18.11 12.05 -9.90
N THR A 368 -17.25 13.02 -10.20
CA THR A 368 -16.41 13.71 -9.21
C THR A 368 -16.89 15.12 -8.85
N GLN A 369 -17.95 15.64 -9.54
CA GLN A 369 -18.42 17.00 -9.27
C GLN A 369 -18.99 17.16 -7.85
N THR A 370 -18.83 18.37 -7.30
CA THR A 370 -19.28 18.74 -5.95
C THR A 370 -20.25 19.91 -5.93
N GLU A 371 -20.31 20.70 -7.00
CA GLU A 371 -21.13 21.93 -7.06
C GLU A 371 -22.63 21.66 -7.07
N GLN A 372 -23.03 20.53 -7.65
CA GLN A 372 -24.42 20.06 -7.65
C GLN A 372 -24.45 18.65 -7.05
N PRO A 373 -24.79 18.51 -5.77
CA PRO A 373 -24.89 17.20 -5.14
C PRO A 373 -25.92 16.32 -5.89
N SER A 374 -25.52 15.12 -6.26
CA SER A 374 -26.44 14.14 -6.83
C SER A 374 -27.54 13.80 -5.82
N GLU A 375 -28.79 13.67 -6.26
CA GLU A 375 -29.89 13.18 -5.42
C GLU A 375 -29.73 11.71 -5.07
N HIS A 376 -29.01 10.94 -5.92
CA HIS A 376 -28.77 9.51 -5.79
C HIS A 376 -27.27 9.21 -5.64
N PRO A 377 -26.90 8.10 -4.99
CA PRO A 377 -25.53 7.60 -5.08
C PRO A 377 -25.18 7.28 -6.54
N LEU A 378 -23.89 7.42 -6.91
CA LEU A 378 -23.44 7.20 -8.29
C LEU A 378 -22.69 5.87 -8.41
N PHE A 379 -22.94 5.16 -9.52
CA PHE A 379 -22.29 3.91 -9.86
C PHE A 379 -21.75 3.99 -11.29
N MET A 380 -20.44 3.90 -11.45
CA MET A 380 -19.76 3.85 -12.74
C MET A 380 -19.14 2.46 -12.91
N GLU A 381 -19.59 1.71 -13.92
CA GLU A 381 -19.01 0.43 -14.29
C GLU A 381 -18.15 0.60 -15.54
N VAL A 382 -16.83 0.38 -15.38
CA VAL A 382 -15.85 0.53 -16.45
C VAL A 382 -15.46 -0.86 -16.95
N PHE A 383 -15.85 -1.15 -18.19
CA PHE A 383 -15.56 -2.42 -18.85
C PHE A 383 -14.23 -2.34 -19.57
N THR A 384 -13.27 -3.15 -19.19
CA THR A 384 -11.94 -3.21 -19.81
C THR A 384 -11.60 -4.61 -20.32
N ASP A 385 -10.54 -4.70 -21.12
CA ASP A 385 -9.97 -5.98 -21.55
C ASP A 385 -8.74 -6.32 -20.70
N LYS A 386 -8.80 -7.41 -19.95
CA LYS A 386 -7.73 -7.84 -19.05
C LYS A 386 -6.40 -8.13 -19.73
N ALA A 387 -6.40 -8.56 -21.00
CA ALA A 387 -5.16 -8.81 -21.75
C ALA A 387 -4.52 -7.48 -22.15
N GLU A 388 -5.34 -6.49 -22.52
CA GLU A 388 -4.89 -5.15 -22.84
C GLU A 388 -4.37 -4.42 -21.57
N ASP A 389 -5.06 -4.51 -20.44
CA ASP A 389 -4.61 -3.95 -19.16
C ASP A 389 -3.21 -4.48 -18.77
N VAL A 390 -3.01 -5.80 -18.86
CA VAL A 390 -1.70 -6.43 -18.60
C VAL A 390 -0.64 -5.97 -19.61
N ARG A 391 -0.99 -5.81 -20.89
CA ARG A 391 -0.08 -5.34 -21.93
C ARG A 391 0.39 -3.91 -21.64
N LEU A 392 -0.56 -3.00 -21.38
CA LEU A 392 -0.28 -1.59 -21.09
C LEU A 392 0.57 -1.43 -19.82
N LEU A 393 0.28 -2.19 -18.78
CA LEU A 393 1.07 -2.17 -17.56
C LEU A 393 2.52 -2.63 -17.79
N LYS A 394 2.72 -3.69 -18.60
CA LYS A 394 4.06 -4.16 -18.97
C LYS A 394 4.83 -3.14 -19.79
N GLU A 395 4.16 -2.46 -20.72
CA GLU A 395 4.76 -1.38 -21.52
C GLU A 395 5.21 -0.21 -20.63
N TYR A 396 4.35 0.24 -19.71
CA TYR A 396 4.70 1.27 -18.74
C TYR A 396 5.96 0.89 -17.95
N TYR A 397 6.00 -0.29 -17.38
CA TYR A 397 7.17 -0.76 -16.65
C TYR A 397 8.42 -0.87 -17.53
N HIS A 398 8.28 -1.27 -18.79
CA HIS A 398 9.41 -1.30 -19.72
C HIS A 398 9.94 0.11 -20.02
N GLN A 399 9.04 1.08 -20.21
CA GLN A 399 9.41 2.49 -20.39
C GLN A 399 10.17 3.06 -19.19
N LEU A 400 9.73 2.73 -17.96
CA LEU A 400 10.43 3.12 -16.74
C LEU A 400 11.90 2.66 -16.71
N LYS A 401 12.18 1.43 -17.14
CA LYS A 401 13.55 0.91 -17.22
C LYS A 401 14.40 1.68 -18.24
N ASN A 402 13.85 1.94 -19.42
CA ASN A 402 14.55 2.62 -20.49
C ASN A 402 14.86 4.09 -20.13
N SER A 403 13.91 4.78 -19.52
CA SER A 403 14.11 6.17 -19.05
C SER A 403 15.20 6.26 -17.97
N SER A 404 15.29 5.30 -17.08
CA SER A 404 16.33 5.25 -16.04
C SER A 404 17.73 4.99 -16.63
N GLN A 405 17.84 4.22 -17.71
CA GLN A 405 19.12 3.96 -18.39
C GLN A 405 19.61 5.17 -19.19
N ALA A 406 18.71 5.92 -19.81
CA ALA A 406 19.06 7.11 -20.60
C ALA A 406 19.58 8.27 -19.75
N GLN A 407 19.28 8.32 -18.46
CA GLN A 407 19.75 9.35 -17.52
C GLN A 407 21.16 9.10 -16.97
N ASN A 408 21.73 7.93 -17.25
CA ASN A 408 23.06 7.50 -16.78
C ASN A 408 24.16 7.64 -17.87
N ILE A 409 23.82 8.22 -19.03
CA ILE A 409 24.75 8.61 -20.10
C ILE A 409 24.94 10.12 -20.10
#